data_1b893233dfaa3951fc28ca7f94672a7a
#
_entry.id   1b893233dfaa3951fc28ca7f94672a7a
#
_cell.length_a   1.000
_cell.length_b   1.000
_cell.length_c   1.000
_cell.angle_alpha   90.00
_cell.angle_beta   90.00
_cell.angle_gamma   90.00
#
_symmetry.space_group_name_H-M   'P 1'
#
loop_
_entity.id
_entity.type
_entity.pdbx_description
1 polymer ?
#
loop_
_entity_poly.entity_id
_entity_poly.type
_entity_poly.pdbx_seq_one_letter_code
_entity_poly.pdbx_strand_id
1 'polypeptide(L)'
;MTVTLEDMAMISGLPINGEALTGTTVSANWRDRVGQLTGVFPEPPVEGERDSEKVLHHWLRGERGVVCHPDANVVVVQQHARAYLWYLLTRVVFPDSTGNKAQWIFLDLLSDWDRKYSWGSGALAYLYRQLDEACRRKKGTSGMGGFVWCLQVWMWERMPVGRPEKNKTPPEGWVAHDGRYGEDPWRFPTVAYCWKMANVYTGSSVARYKCYINELDMLTHKQN
;
A
#
# COMPACT_ATOMS: atom_id res chain seq x y z
N MET A 1 12.35 -18.47 3.63
CA MET A 1 11.25 -18.18 2.67
C MET A 1 10.88 -16.72 2.81
N THR A 2 10.66 -15.98 1.72
CA THR A 2 10.35 -14.53 1.73
C THR A 2 9.51 -14.16 0.54
N VAL A 3 8.82 -13.00 0.59
CA VAL A 3 8.06 -12.43 -0.54
C VAL A 3 9.02 -12.11 -1.68
N THR A 4 8.69 -12.54 -2.88
CA THR A 4 9.46 -12.27 -4.09
C THR A 4 8.83 -11.13 -4.91
N LEU A 5 9.52 -10.69 -5.95
CA LEU A 5 8.99 -9.69 -6.87
C LEU A 5 7.78 -10.23 -7.68
N GLU A 6 7.83 -11.51 -8.03
CA GLU A 6 6.71 -12.20 -8.68
C GLU A 6 5.49 -12.29 -7.75
N ASP A 7 5.69 -12.68 -6.47
CA ASP A 7 4.62 -12.67 -5.48
C ASP A 7 4.00 -11.26 -5.36
N MET A 8 4.83 -10.20 -5.34
CA MET A 8 4.34 -8.82 -5.29
C MET A 8 3.45 -8.50 -6.47
N ALA A 9 3.86 -8.84 -7.69
CA ALA A 9 3.09 -8.60 -8.91
C ALA A 9 1.76 -9.37 -8.88
N MET A 10 1.79 -10.67 -8.57
CA MET A 10 0.61 -11.53 -8.57
C MET A 10 -0.39 -11.17 -7.46
N ILE A 11 0.09 -10.86 -6.27
CA ILE A 11 -0.76 -10.55 -5.13
C ILE A 11 -1.42 -9.17 -5.29
N SER A 12 -0.66 -8.16 -5.70
CA SER A 12 -1.11 -6.78 -5.70
C SER A 12 -1.57 -6.27 -7.08
N GLY A 13 -1.11 -6.87 -8.16
CA GLY A 13 -1.30 -6.35 -9.52
C GLY A 13 -0.41 -5.13 -9.84
N LEU A 14 0.48 -4.74 -8.94
CA LEU A 14 1.39 -3.63 -9.20
C LEU A 14 2.41 -3.99 -10.29
N PRO A 15 2.70 -3.07 -11.24
CA PRO A 15 3.69 -3.33 -12.28
C PRO A 15 5.09 -3.48 -11.67
N ILE A 16 5.82 -4.49 -12.15
CA ILE A 16 7.20 -4.77 -11.77
C ILE A 16 8.20 -4.37 -12.85
N ASN A 17 7.69 -3.90 -13.98
CA ASN A 17 8.45 -3.34 -15.09
C ASN A 17 8.31 -1.83 -15.10
N GLY A 18 9.33 -1.12 -15.59
CA GLY A 18 9.34 0.32 -15.68
C GLY A 18 10.53 0.96 -14.96
N GLU A 19 10.49 2.26 -14.84
CA GLU A 19 11.55 3.03 -14.18
C GLU A 19 11.59 2.77 -12.67
N ALA A 20 12.75 2.86 -12.06
CA ALA A 20 12.89 2.78 -10.62
C ALA A 20 12.19 3.97 -9.93
N LEU A 21 11.57 3.72 -8.77
CA LEU A 21 11.04 4.79 -7.93
C LEU A 21 12.20 5.51 -7.25
N THR A 22 12.69 6.55 -7.88
CA THR A 22 13.77 7.40 -7.37
C THR A 22 13.32 8.84 -7.28
N GLY A 23 13.89 9.59 -6.36
CA GLY A 23 13.60 11.01 -6.20
C GLY A 23 14.24 11.56 -4.93
N THR A 24 14.22 12.87 -4.79
CA THR A 24 14.68 13.52 -3.57
C THR A 24 13.56 13.63 -2.55
N THR A 25 13.85 13.25 -1.32
CA THR A 25 12.91 13.40 -0.20
C THR A 25 12.94 14.80 0.40
N VAL A 26 13.99 15.56 0.12
CA VAL A 26 14.19 16.90 0.67
C VAL A 26 13.99 17.94 -0.43
N SER A 27 13.04 18.83 -0.24
CA SER A 27 12.79 19.95 -1.16
C SER A 27 12.27 21.16 -0.38
N ALA A 28 12.92 22.30 -0.55
CA ALA A 28 12.49 23.57 0.06
C ALA A 28 11.08 23.99 -0.42
N ASN A 29 10.68 23.60 -1.62
CA ASN A 29 9.44 23.99 -2.27
C ASN A 29 8.38 22.87 -2.33
N TRP A 30 8.48 21.88 -1.46
CA TRP A 30 7.58 20.72 -1.51
C TRP A 30 6.10 21.10 -1.31
N ARG A 31 5.80 22.13 -0.49
CA ARG A 31 4.41 22.62 -0.29
C ARG A 31 3.81 23.19 -1.56
N ASP A 32 4.58 24.03 -2.26
CA ASP A 32 4.15 24.61 -3.53
C ASP A 32 3.92 23.50 -4.55
N ARG A 33 4.79 22.50 -4.57
CA ARG A 33 4.63 21.33 -5.44
C ARG A 33 3.37 20.54 -5.11
N VAL A 34 3.09 20.30 -3.83
CA VAL A 34 1.82 19.69 -3.40
C VAL A 34 0.63 20.52 -3.86
N GLY A 35 0.67 21.83 -3.65
CA GLY A 35 -0.39 22.75 -4.10
C GLY A 35 -0.63 22.70 -5.60
N GLN A 36 0.42 22.73 -6.40
CA GLN A 36 0.32 22.63 -7.87
C GLN A 36 -0.32 21.31 -8.31
N LEU A 37 0.09 20.19 -7.71
CA LEU A 37 -0.33 18.86 -8.12
C LEU A 37 -1.73 18.46 -7.60
N THR A 38 -2.13 18.98 -6.43
CA THR A 38 -3.42 18.65 -5.80
C THR A 38 -4.41 19.81 -5.76
N GLY A 39 -3.96 21.05 -6.00
CA GLY A 39 -4.76 22.26 -5.88
C GLY A 39 -5.04 22.70 -4.42
N VAL A 40 -4.40 22.08 -3.43
CA VAL A 40 -4.48 22.49 -2.02
C VAL A 40 -3.07 22.60 -1.43
N PHE A 41 -2.84 23.68 -0.70
CA PHE A 41 -1.51 24.01 -0.18
C PHE A 41 -1.42 23.65 1.30
N PRO A 42 -0.46 22.80 1.69
CA PRO A 42 -0.23 22.54 3.11
C PRO A 42 0.27 23.80 3.81
N GLU A 43 -0.27 24.05 5.00
CA GLU A 43 0.21 25.16 5.82
C GLU A 43 1.67 24.97 6.25
N PRO A 44 2.43 26.06 6.43
CA PRO A 44 3.76 25.98 6.99
C PRO A 44 3.70 25.45 8.44
N PRO A 45 4.77 24.81 8.95
CA PRO A 45 4.81 24.36 10.32
C PRO A 45 4.70 25.56 11.27
N VAL A 46 4.12 25.33 12.42
CA VAL A 46 4.09 26.34 13.49
C VAL A 46 5.53 26.66 13.90
N GLU A 47 5.76 27.90 14.33
CA GLU A 47 7.08 28.34 14.77
C GLU A 47 7.65 27.38 15.84
N GLY A 48 8.86 26.87 15.59
CA GLY A 48 9.52 25.88 16.46
C GLY A 48 9.24 24.41 16.12
N GLU A 49 8.30 24.11 15.22
CA GLU A 49 8.07 22.76 14.74
C GLU A 49 8.98 22.42 13.55
N ARG A 50 9.47 21.17 13.54
CA ARG A 50 10.27 20.66 12.43
C ARG A 50 9.39 20.38 11.22
N ASP A 51 9.75 20.94 10.08
CA ASP A 51 9.14 20.55 8.81
C ASP A 51 9.42 19.09 8.49
N SER A 52 8.37 18.30 8.38
CA SER A 52 8.49 16.85 8.18
C SER A 52 8.33 16.42 6.72
N GLU A 53 8.09 17.38 5.79
CA GLU A 53 7.85 17.10 4.36
C GLU A 53 6.77 16.03 4.11
N LYS A 54 5.76 16.03 4.97
CA LYS A 54 4.64 15.09 4.98
C LYS A 54 3.38 15.83 5.37
N VAL A 55 2.26 15.36 4.84
CA VAL A 55 0.94 15.81 5.31
C VAL A 55 0.24 14.68 6.06
N LEU A 56 -0.68 15.03 6.94
CA LEU A 56 -1.53 14.04 7.60
C LEU A 56 -2.63 13.56 6.65
N HIS A 57 -2.93 12.27 6.67
CA HIS A 57 -3.96 11.69 5.82
C HIS A 57 -5.34 12.32 6.05
N HIS A 58 -5.66 12.72 7.31
CA HIS A 58 -6.94 13.37 7.59
C HIS A 58 -7.01 14.78 6.97
N TRP A 59 -5.89 15.53 6.94
CA TRP A 59 -5.82 16.80 6.24
C TRP A 59 -6.12 16.62 4.74
N LEU A 60 -5.42 15.70 4.09
CA LEU A 60 -5.61 15.43 2.67
C LEU A 60 -7.06 15.06 2.33
N ARG A 61 -7.73 14.28 3.18
CA ARG A 61 -9.15 13.93 3.02
C ARG A 61 -10.08 15.13 3.28
N GLY A 62 -9.76 15.96 4.24
CA GLY A 62 -10.54 17.15 4.57
C GLY A 62 -10.48 18.21 3.47
N GLU A 63 -9.26 18.54 3.02
CA GLU A 63 -9.03 19.61 2.04
C GLU A 63 -9.49 19.25 0.63
N ARG A 64 -9.30 17.99 0.20
CA ARG A 64 -9.67 17.57 -1.16
C ARG A 64 -11.02 16.87 -1.23
N GLY A 65 -11.52 16.39 -0.11
CA GLY A 65 -12.73 15.60 -0.08
C GLY A 65 -12.57 14.25 -0.79
N VAL A 66 -13.65 13.49 -0.79
CA VAL A 66 -13.70 12.14 -1.40
C VAL A 66 -14.25 12.18 -2.82
N VAL A 67 -15.04 13.20 -3.14
CA VAL A 67 -15.79 13.27 -4.40
C VAL A 67 -15.42 14.52 -5.19
N CYS A 68 -15.01 14.32 -6.43
CA CYS A 68 -14.82 15.41 -7.40
C CYS A 68 -16.19 15.84 -7.96
N HIS A 69 -16.40 17.15 -8.13
CA HIS A 69 -17.64 17.64 -8.71
C HIS A 69 -17.81 17.11 -10.15
N PRO A 70 -19.02 16.69 -10.56
CA PRO A 70 -19.23 16.13 -11.91
C PRO A 70 -18.84 17.06 -13.05
N ASP A 71 -19.04 18.38 -12.88
CA ASP A 71 -18.73 19.39 -13.88
C ASP A 71 -17.30 19.99 -13.74
N ALA A 72 -16.42 19.33 -12.97
CA ALA A 72 -15.06 19.79 -12.80
C ALA A 72 -14.29 19.74 -14.13
N ASN A 73 -13.48 20.75 -14.37
CA ASN A 73 -12.58 20.74 -15.53
C ASN A 73 -11.47 19.69 -15.38
N VAL A 74 -10.80 19.36 -16.49
CA VAL A 74 -9.78 18.31 -16.55
C VAL A 74 -8.64 18.50 -15.54
N VAL A 75 -8.24 19.73 -15.26
CA VAL A 75 -7.16 20.04 -14.30
C VAL A 75 -7.60 19.65 -12.89
N VAL A 76 -8.81 20.05 -12.50
CA VAL A 76 -9.38 19.71 -11.18
C VAL A 76 -9.56 18.20 -11.03
N VAL A 77 -10.03 17.52 -12.09
CA VAL A 77 -10.14 16.04 -12.09
C VAL A 77 -8.78 15.39 -11.87
N GLN A 78 -7.75 15.84 -12.59
CA GLN A 78 -6.40 15.33 -12.42
C GLN A 78 -5.82 15.60 -11.02
N GLN A 79 -6.09 16.77 -10.44
CA GLN A 79 -5.67 17.10 -9.08
C GLN A 79 -6.33 16.18 -8.06
N HIS A 80 -7.64 15.90 -8.19
CA HIS A 80 -8.35 14.95 -7.33
C HIS A 80 -7.80 13.53 -7.50
N ALA A 81 -7.58 13.10 -8.72
CA ALA A 81 -7.02 11.78 -9.00
C ALA A 81 -5.64 11.60 -8.36
N ARG A 82 -4.75 12.61 -8.50
CA ARG A 82 -3.43 12.58 -7.84
C ARG A 82 -3.54 12.54 -6.32
N ALA A 83 -4.39 13.36 -5.72
CA ALA A 83 -4.60 13.37 -4.28
C ALA A 83 -5.11 12.01 -3.76
N TYR A 84 -6.06 11.40 -4.48
CA TYR A 84 -6.59 10.08 -4.16
C TYR A 84 -5.51 8.98 -4.29
N LEU A 85 -4.77 8.95 -5.40
CA LEU A 85 -3.69 7.99 -5.60
C LEU A 85 -2.57 8.16 -4.59
N TRP A 86 -2.21 9.40 -4.27
CA TRP A 86 -1.23 9.70 -3.22
C TRP A 86 -1.68 9.17 -1.86
N TYR A 87 -2.94 9.42 -1.49
CA TYR A 87 -3.53 8.86 -0.27
C TYR A 87 -3.46 7.32 -0.27
N LEU A 88 -3.87 6.69 -1.38
CA LEU A 88 -3.87 5.23 -1.53
C LEU A 88 -2.45 4.65 -1.41
N LEU A 89 -1.49 5.22 -2.14
CA LEU A 89 -0.10 4.78 -2.10
C LEU A 89 0.48 4.86 -0.70
N THR A 90 0.29 5.97 -0.02
CA THR A 90 0.89 6.18 1.31
C THR A 90 0.11 5.52 2.44
N ARG A 91 -1.15 5.14 2.21
CA ARG A 91 -1.97 4.41 3.18
C ARG A 91 -1.83 2.90 3.08
N VAL A 92 -1.61 2.38 1.87
CA VAL A 92 -1.66 0.94 1.58
C VAL A 92 -0.31 0.38 1.18
N VAL A 93 0.37 1.01 0.21
CA VAL A 93 1.59 0.46 -0.40
C VAL A 93 2.85 0.87 0.36
N PHE A 94 2.94 2.15 0.71
CA PHE A 94 4.10 2.76 1.37
C PHE A 94 3.75 3.42 2.72
N PRO A 95 2.93 2.81 3.58
CA PRO A 95 2.64 3.41 4.87
C PRO A 95 3.92 3.48 5.71
N ASP A 96 4.11 4.59 6.40
CA ASP A 96 5.13 4.69 7.44
C ASP A 96 4.69 3.92 8.71
N SER A 97 5.57 3.83 9.70
CA SER A 97 5.28 3.10 10.95
C SER A 97 4.11 3.69 11.75
N THR A 98 3.69 4.93 11.49
CA THR A 98 2.52 5.56 12.12
C THR A 98 1.25 5.32 11.31
N GLY A 99 1.37 5.09 10.00
CA GLY A 99 0.28 4.84 9.06
C GLY A 99 -0.67 6.03 8.87
N ASN A 100 -0.28 7.24 9.25
CA ASN A 100 -1.15 8.41 9.21
C ASN A 100 -0.58 9.61 8.43
N LYS A 101 0.60 9.46 7.83
CA LYS A 101 1.29 10.53 7.10
C LYS A 101 1.53 10.15 5.63
N ALA A 102 1.29 11.10 4.74
CA ALA A 102 1.58 11.01 3.33
C ALA A 102 2.88 11.77 3.00
N GLN A 103 3.90 11.07 2.57
CA GLN A 103 5.16 11.68 2.14
C GLN A 103 4.99 12.29 0.74
N TRP A 104 5.45 13.53 0.56
CA TRP A 104 5.27 14.28 -0.68
C TRP A 104 5.94 13.63 -1.89
N ILE A 105 7.04 12.91 -1.69
CA ILE A 105 7.78 12.24 -2.77
C ILE A 105 6.89 11.29 -3.61
N PHE A 106 5.95 10.60 -2.98
CA PHE A 106 5.03 9.72 -3.71
C PHE A 106 4.02 10.50 -4.57
N LEU A 107 3.70 11.73 -4.20
CA LEU A 107 2.89 12.62 -5.03
C LEU A 107 3.70 13.12 -6.24
N ASP A 108 4.97 13.47 -6.04
CA ASP A 108 5.83 13.94 -7.12
C ASP A 108 6.03 12.88 -8.21
N LEU A 109 6.10 11.62 -7.83
CA LEU A 109 6.10 10.49 -8.78
C LEU A 109 4.82 10.38 -9.62
N LEU A 110 3.70 10.98 -9.17
CA LEU A 110 2.44 11.06 -9.92
C LEU A 110 2.32 12.33 -10.76
N SER A 111 3.37 13.13 -10.86
CA SER A 111 3.32 14.40 -11.62
C SER A 111 3.15 14.20 -13.12
N ASP A 112 3.73 13.15 -13.66
CA ASP A 112 3.69 12.76 -15.06
C ASP A 112 2.96 11.43 -15.22
N TRP A 113 1.81 11.44 -15.91
CA TRP A 113 0.97 10.26 -16.13
C TRP A 113 1.54 9.29 -17.17
N ASP A 114 2.45 9.74 -18.00
CA ASP A 114 3.04 8.93 -19.08
C ASP A 114 4.24 8.10 -18.58
N ARG A 115 4.82 8.48 -17.44
CA ARG A 115 5.91 7.73 -16.84
C ARG A 115 5.43 6.43 -16.24
N LYS A 116 6.08 5.36 -16.63
CA LYS A 116 5.79 4.01 -16.15
C LYS A 116 6.82 3.58 -15.12
N TYR A 117 6.42 3.60 -13.87
CA TYR A 117 7.26 3.18 -12.76
C TYR A 117 7.04 1.71 -12.40
N SER A 118 8.10 1.06 -11.93
CA SER A 118 8.06 -0.28 -11.32
C SER A 118 7.56 -0.19 -9.87
N TRP A 119 6.26 0.10 -9.68
CA TRP A 119 5.66 0.28 -8.36
C TRP A 119 5.81 -0.95 -7.47
N GLY A 120 5.71 -2.17 -8.05
CA GLY A 120 5.87 -3.43 -7.30
C GLY A 120 7.30 -3.62 -6.79
N SER A 121 8.32 -3.24 -7.57
CA SER A 121 9.72 -3.29 -7.10
C SER A 121 9.97 -2.31 -5.96
N GLY A 122 9.44 -1.09 -6.08
CA GLY A 122 9.53 -0.10 -5.01
C GLY A 122 8.81 -0.53 -3.74
N ALA A 123 7.62 -1.13 -3.89
CA ALA A 123 6.85 -1.65 -2.76
C ALA A 123 7.58 -2.78 -2.03
N LEU A 124 8.20 -3.71 -2.77
CA LEU A 124 8.98 -4.79 -2.19
C LEU A 124 10.21 -4.27 -1.45
N ALA A 125 10.97 -3.36 -2.07
CA ALA A 125 12.15 -2.76 -1.46
C ALA A 125 11.79 -1.99 -0.17
N TYR A 126 10.69 -1.24 -0.21
CA TYR A 126 10.19 -0.52 0.95
C TYR A 126 9.74 -1.48 2.07
N LEU A 127 9.03 -2.55 1.72
CA LEU A 127 8.59 -3.58 2.66
C LEU A 127 9.80 -4.22 3.36
N TYR A 128 10.83 -4.63 2.62
CA TYR A 128 12.05 -5.21 3.19
C TYR A 128 12.75 -4.26 4.16
N ARG A 129 12.86 -3.00 3.80
CA ARG A 129 13.42 -1.99 4.69
C ARG A 129 12.61 -1.86 6.00
N GLN A 130 11.28 -1.86 5.92
CA GLN A 130 10.42 -1.77 7.09
C GLN A 130 10.50 -3.02 7.98
N LEU A 131 10.64 -4.20 7.38
CA LEU A 131 10.88 -5.46 8.10
C LEU A 131 12.23 -5.45 8.82
N ASP A 132 13.29 -5.02 8.15
CA ASP A 132 14.62 -4.89 8.74
C ASP A 132 14.63 -3.89 9.91
N GLU A 133 14.00 -2.73 9.75
CA GLU A 133 13.84 -1.77 10.82
C GLU A 133 13.02 -2.33 12.00
N ALA A 134 11.97 -3.11 11.73
CA ALA A 134 11.18 -3.76 12.77
C ALA A 134 12.00 -4.80 13.56
N CYS A 135 12.83 -5.58 12.87
CA CYS A 135 13.72 -6.56 13.50
C CYS A 135 14.82 -5.93 14.37
N ARG A 136 15.28 -4.75 14.00
CA ARG A 136 16.33 -4.02 14.76
C ARG A 136 15.80 -3.31 15.99
N ARG A 137 14.49 -3.11 16.12
CA ARG A 137 13.90 -2.38 17.25
C ARG A 137 14.04 -3.19 18.54
N LYS A 138 14.69 -2.57 19.54
CA LYS A 138 14.86 -3.17 20.87
C LYS A 138 13.76 -2.79 21.85
N LYS A 139 13.05 -1.66 21.61
CA LYS A 139 11.97 -1.14 22.47
C LYS A 139 11.00 -0.34 21.62
N GLY A 140 9.74 -0.32 22.02
CA GLY A 140 8.70 0.57 21.48
C GLY A 140 7.49 -0.17 20.91
N THR A 141 6.38 0.52 20.88
CA THR A 141 5.06 0.04 20.42
C THR A 141 4.72 0.56 19.01
N SER A 142 5.68 1.14 18.29
CA SER A 142 5.41 1.67 16.95
C SER A 142 5.09 0.54 15.97
N GLY A 143 4.06 0.73 15.17
CA GLY A 143 3.65 -0.19 14.13
C GLY A 143 4.75 -0.47 13.09
N MET A 144 4.53 -1.44 12.24
CA MET A 144 5.38 -1.72 11.08
C MET A 144 4.80 -0.97 9.87
N GLY A 145 5.67 -0.28 9.14
CA GLY A 145 5.32 0.29 7.84
C GLY A 145 5.45 -0.73 6.71
N GLY A 146 5.24 -0.27 5.47
CA GLY A 146 5.37 -1.09 4.28
C GLY A 146 4.08 -1.84 3.91
N PHE A 147 4.12 -2.55 2.80
CA PHE A 147 2.95 -3.23 2.23
C PHE A 147 2.60 -4.52 2.98
N VAL A 148 2.18 -4.36 4.24
CA VAL A 148 1.85 -5.46 5.16
C VAL A 148 0.72 -6.34 4.63
N TRP A 149 -0.24 -5.77 3.90
CA TRP A 149 -1.33 -6.53 3.28
C TRP A 149 -0.81 -7.55 2.27
N CYS A 150 0.19 -7.19 1.46
CA CYS A 150 0.83 -8.13 0.55
C CYS A 150 1.51 -9.26 1.32
N LEU A 151 2.24 -8.94 2.38
CA LEU A 151 2.88 -9.93 3.24
C LEU A 151 1.84 -10.88 3.88
N GLN A 152 0.70 -10.36 4.32
CA GLN A 152 -0.37 -11.17 4.90
C GLN A 152 -0.98 -12.14 3.89
N VAL A 153 -1.30 -11.68 2.68
CA VAL A 153 -1.81 -12.53 1.61
C VAL A 153 -0.77 -13.59 1.20
N TRP A 154 0.49 -13.18 1.09
CA TRP A 154 1.59 -14.10 0.83
C TRP A 154 1.68 -15.20 1.88
N MET A 155 1.53 -14.85 3.16
CA MET A 155 1.47 -15.83 4.26
C MET A 155 0.30 -16.80 4.08
N TRP A 156 -0.89 -16.31 3.73
CA TRP A 156 -2.05 -17.17 3.48
C TRP A 156 -1.87 -18.11 2.29
N GLU A 157 -1.15 -17.70 1.26
CA GLU A 157 -0.85 -18.57 0.11
C GLU A 157 0.17 -19.67 0.45
N ARG A 158 1.13 -19.37 1.31
CA ARG A 158 2.26 -20.26 1.62
C ARG A 158 2.04 -21.10 2.87
N MET A 159 1.31 -20.60 3.86
CA MET A 159 1.11 -21.24 5.16
C MET A 159 -0.37 -21.26 5.53
N PRO A 160 -0.91 -22.42 5.98
CA PRO A 160 -2.33 -22.56 6.36
C PRO A 160 -2.62 -21.96 7.76
N VAL A 161 -2.13 -20.75 8.04
CA VAL A 161 -2.25 -20.08 9.33
C VAL A 161 -3.14 -18.85 9.20
N GLY A 162 -4.19 -18.76 10.00
CA GLY A 162 -5.09 -17.62 10.05
C GLY A 162 -5.76 -17.27 8.73
N ARG A 163 -5.93 -18.25 7.84
CA ARG A 163 -6.52 -18.05 6.52
C ARG A 163 -8.00 -17.66 6.62
N PRO A 164 -8.45 -16.59 5.97
CA PRO A 164 -9.87 -16.35 5.77
C PRO A 164 -10.44 -17.28 4.69
N GLU A 165 -11.73 -17.19 4.48
CA GLU A 165 -12.38 -17.88 3.36
C GLU A 165 -11.96 -17.29 2.00
N LYS A 166 -11.97 -18.10 0.95
CA LYS A 166 -11.76 -17.63 -0.43
C LYS A 166 -13.04 -17.05 -1.02
N ASN A 167 -12.89 -16.02 -1.87
CA ASN A 167 -13.96 -15.53 -2.72
C ASN A 167 -14.33 -16.61 -3.74
N LYS A 168 -15.63 -16.77 -3.99
CA LYS A 168 -16.14 -17.76 -4.93
C LYS A 168 -16.34 -17.20 -6.34
N THR A 169 -16.56 -15.89 -6.44
CA THR A 169 -16.88 -15.21 -7.69
C THR A 169 -15.95 -14.01 -7.91
N PRO A 170 -15.56 -13.75 -9.17
CA PRO A 170 -14.83 -12.53 -9.53
C PRO A 170 -15.73 -11.30 -9.34
N PRO A 171 -15.16 -10.07 -9.36
CA PRO A 171 -15.96 -8.84 -9.34
C PRO A 171 -16.88 -8.77 -10.54
N GLU A 172 -18.01 -8.09 -10.37
CA GLU A 172 -18.94 -7.82 -11.47
C GLU A 172 -18.22 -7.08 -12.61
N GLY A 173 -18.47 -7.51 -13.84
CA GLY A 173 -17.84 -6.93 -15.03
C GLY A 173 -16.38 -7.34 -15.26
N TRP A 174 -15.80 -8.16 -14.40
CA TRP A 174 -14.45 -8.66 -14.63
C TRP A 174 -14.43 -9.69 -15.77
N VAL A 175 -13.65 -9.41 -16.80
CA VAL A 175 -13.36 -10.35 -17.87
C VAL A 175 -11.95 -10.91 -17.66
N ALA A 176 -11.85 -12.24 -17.58
CA ALA A 176 -10.56 -12.91 -17.49
C ALA A 176 -9.72 -12.60 -18.72
N HIS A 177 -8.52 -12.07 -18.52
CA HIS A 177 -7.57 -11.84 -19.60
C HIS A 177 -6.77 -13.11 -19.87
N ASP A 178 -6.79 -13.58 -21.13
CA ASP A 178 -5.95 -14.68 -21.55
C ASP A 178 -4.47 -14.37 -21.37
N GLY A 179 -3.74 -15.34 -20.85
CA GLY A 179 -2.30 -15.44 -21.06
C GLY A 179 -1.39 -14.59 -20.19
N ARG A 180 -1.85 -14.01 -19.08
CA ARG A 180 -0.93 -13.28 -18.20
C ARG A 180 0.02 -14.19 -17.42
N TYR A 181 -0.41 -15.39 -17.03
CA TYR A 181 0.31 -16.26 -16.08
C TYR A 181 0.13 -17.75 -16.35
N GLY A 182 -0.05 -18.20 -17.58
CA GLY A 182 -0.18 -19.60 -17.94
C GLY A 182 -1.41 -19.94 -18.77
N GLU A 183 -1.66 -21.23 -18.97
CA GLU A 183 -2.71 -21.75 -19.87
C GLU A 183 -4.14 -21.56 -19.35
N ASP A 184 -4.31 -21.39 -18.02
CA ASP A 184 -5.62 -21.18 -17.42
C ASP A 184 -5.97 -19.68 -17.37
N PRO A 185 -7.16 -19.27 -17.83
CA PRO A 185 -7.60 -17.89 -17.72
C PRO A 185 -7.68 -17.46 -16.25
N TRP A 186 -7.02 -16.36 -15.93
CA TRP A 186 -6.97 -15.84 -14.57
C TRP A 186 -8.35 -15.36 -14.13
N ARG A 187 -8.99 -16.11 -13.25
CA ARG A 187 -10.37 -15.90 -12.84
C ARG A 187 -10.59 -14.63 -12.02
N PHE A 188 -9.55 -14.15 -11.34
CA PHE A 188 -9.61 -13.01 -10.44
C PHE A 188 -8.60 -11.92 -10.84
N PRO A 189 -8.82 -10.65 -10.49
CA PRO A 189 -7.91 -9.56 -10.85
C PRO A 189 -6.50 -9.74 -10.27
N THR A 190 -6.41 -10.24 -9.05
CA THR A 190 -5.15 -10.47 -8.31
C THR A 190 -5.32 -11.64 -7.35
N VAL A 191 -4.21 -12.19 -6.86
CA VAL A 191 -4.24 -13.22 -5.79
C VAL A 191 -4.88 -12.68 -4.53
N ALA A 192 -4.65 -11.41 -4.19
CA ALA A 192 -5.28 -10.79 -3.02
C ALA A 192 -6.81 -10.82 -3.10
N TYR A 193 -7.39 -10.65 -4.29
CA TYR A 193 -8.83 -10.70 -4.48
C TYR A 193 -9.42 -12.10 -4.25
N CYS A 194 -8.61 -13.16 -4.35
CA CYS A 194 -9.06 -14.52 -4.05
C CYS A 194 -9.43 -14.71 -2.57
N TRP A 195 -8.98 -13.85 -1.69
CA TRP A 195 -9.21 -13.94 -0.26
C TRP A 195 -10.28 -12.95 0.20
N LYS A 196 -11.24 -13.42 1.00
CA LYS A 196 -12.15 -12.52 1.70
C LYS A 196 -11.37 -11.72 2.74
N MET A 197 -11.78 -10.48 2.98
CA MET A 197 -11.24 -9.74 4.12
C MET A 197 -11.43 -10.56 5.39
N ALA A 198 -10.37 -10.69 6.19
CA ALA A 198 -10.49 -11.27 7.50
C ALA A 198 -11.51 -10.47 8.32
N ASN A 199 -12.40 -11.16 9.02
CA ASN A 199 -13.34 -10.52 9.94
C ASN A 199 -12.57 -9.68 10.95
N VAL A 200 -13.09 -8.48 11.25
CA VAL A 200 -12.52 -7.64 12.30
C VAL A 200 -12.56 -8.43 13.61
N TYR A 201 -11.39 -8.71 14.14
CA TYR A 201 -11.30 -9.42 15.41
C TYR A 201 -11.56 -8.45 16.56
N THR A 202 -12.60 -8.71 17.33
CA THR A 202 -13.03 -7.87 18.45
C THR A 202 -12.42 -8.26 19.80
N GLY A 203 -11.66 -9.33 19.83
CA GLY A 203 -11.02 -9.83 21.05
C GLY A 203 -9.65 -9.24 21.34
N SER A 204 -9.01 -9.72 22.39
CA SER A 204 -7.66 -9.31 22.77
C SER A 204 -6.62 -9.63 21.69
N SER A 205 -5.79 -8.66 21.31
CA SER A 205 -4.68 -8.86 20.37
C SER A 205 -3.68 -9.92 20.85
N VAL A 206 -3.50 -10.03 22.17
CA VAL A 206 -2.63 -11.06 22.79
C VAL A 206 -3.20 -12.46 22.59
N ALA A 207 -4.52 -12.64 22.74
CA ALA A 207 -5.16 -13.93 22.52
C ALA A 207 -5.05 -14.36 21.04
N ARG A 208 -5.21 -13.43 20.11
CA ARG A 208 -5.04 -13.67 18.68
C ARG A 208 -3.60 -14.04 18.32
N TYR A 209 -2.63 -13.32 18.88
CA TYR A 209 -1.22 -13.64 18.72
C TYR A 209 -0.89 -15.05 19.19
N LYS A 210 -1.35 -15.44 20.38
CA LYS A 210 -1.16 -16.80 20.91
C LYS A 210 -1.80 -17.88 20.02
N CYS A 211 -2.99 -17.60 19.47
CA CYS A 211 -3.65 -18.50 18.54
C CYS A 211 -2.76 -18.75 17.30
N TYR A 212 -2.24 -17.70 16.67
CA TYR A 212 -1.38 -17.85 15.48
C TYR A 212 -0.04 -18.53 15.79
N ILE A 213 0.56 -18.28 16.96
CA ILE A 213 1.76 -19.01 17.38
C ILE A 213 1.45 -20.50 17.48
N ASN A 214 0.36 -20.87 18.15
CA ASN A 214 -0.04 -22.28 18.28
C ASN A 214 -0.30 -22.92 16.90
N GLU A 215 -0.97 -22.21 15.98
CA GLU A 215 -1.18 -22.70 14.61
C GLU A 215 0.15 -22.93 13.89
N LEU A 216 1.12 -22.01 14.03
CA LEU A 216 2.47 -22.13 13.44
C LEU A 216 3.24 -23.30 14.02
N ASP A 217 3.19 -23.49 15.35
CA ASP A 217 3.90 -24.57 16.06
C ASP A 217 3.32 -25.94 15.69
N MET A 218 2.04 -25.99 15.29
CA MET A 218 1.36 -27.23 14.88
C MET A 218 1.55 -27.57 13.39
N LEU A 219 2.21 -26.73 12.60
CA LEU A 219 2.47 -27.03 11.19
C LEU A 219 3.35 -28.28 11.04
N THR A 220 2.90 -29.22 10.23
CA THR A 220 3.66 -30.43 9.90
C THR A 220 4.54 -30.19 8.68
N HIS A 221 5.53 -31.07 8.46
CA HIS A 221 6.40 -31.03 7.28
C HIS A 221 5.65 -31.11 5.93
N LYS A 222 4.41 -31.60 5.94
CA LYS A 222 3.54 -31.64 4.74
C LYS A 222 2.79 -30.34 4.48
N GLN A 223 2.80 -29.42 5.44
CA GLN A 223 2.09 -28.15 5.38
C GLN A 223 3.03 -26.95 5.21
N ASN A 224 4.36 -27.18 5.28
CA ASN A 224 5.41 -26.19 5.09
C ASN A 224 5.87 -26.08 3.64
#